data_649107b4b6e6617e7dd8d6fa2d8e0ea4
#
_entry.id   649107b4b6e6617e7dd8d6fa2d8e0ea4
#
_cell.length_a   1.000
_cell.length_b   1.000
_cell.length_c   1.000
_cell.angle_alpha   90.00
_cell.angle_beta   90.00
_cell.angle_gamma   90.00
#
_symmetry.space_group_name_H-M   'P 1'
#
loop_
_entity.id
_entity.type
_entity.pdbx_description
1 polymer ?
#
loop_
_entity_poly.entity_id
_entity_poly.type
_entity_poly.pdbx_seq_one_letter_code
_entity_poly.pdbx_strand_id
1 'polypeptide(L)'
;MAGLELSGLAGKVAVVTGRGRMRSIGRSIAVEMARAGCDVVVTGTGRAPENYPDDEKTAGWRDIESVAEEVEATGQRALAVVSDVSDPASVEALTAQVLGEFGRVDFIVNNAGAARGPDRVPVVDLAIDDWMKVIRVNLTGTFLMSHFFG
;
A
#
# COMPACT_ATOMS: atom_id res chain seq x y z
N MET A 1 -22.29 13.14 -16.98
CA MET A 1 -20.97 13.83 -16.91
C MET A 1 -19.97 12.93 -17.55
N ALA A 2 -19.24 13.39 -18.58
CA ALA A 2 -18.10 12.68 -19.09
C ALA A 2 -17.07 12.56 -17.95
N GLY A 3 -16.75 11.35 -17.53
CA GLY A 3 -15.69 11.14 -16.55
C GLY A 3 -14.38 11.68 -17.06
N LEU A 4 -13.51 12.12 -16.16
CA LEU A 4 -12.14 12.51 -16.50
C LEU A 4 -11.45 11.28 -17.11
N GLU A 5 -11.19 11.26 -18.40
CA GLU A 5 -10.38 10.24 -19.02
C GLU A 5 -8.90 10.54 -18.74
N LEU A 6 -8.29 9.72 -17.89
CA LEU A 6 -6.86 9.80 -17.63
C LEU A 6 -6.13 9.08 -18.77
N SER A 7 -5.45 9.84 -19.62
CA SER A 7 -4.63 9.30 -20.70
C SER A 7 -3.18 9.08 -20.25
N GLY A 8 -2.49 8.08 -20.85
CA GLY A 8 -1.07 7.82 -20.61
C GLY A 8 -0.78 6.92 -19.41
N LEU A 9 -1.79 6.32 -18.79
CA LEU A 9 -1.62 5.38 -17.68
C LEU A 9 -1.69 3.91 -18.14
N ALA A 10 -2.24 3.63 -19.31
CA ALA A 10 -2.32 2.29 -19.86
C ALA A 10 -0.92 1.64 -20.00
N GLY A 11 -0.75 0.44 -19.45
CA GLY A 11 0.51 -0.29 -19.48
C GLY A 11 1.59 0.23 -18.52
N LYS A 12 1.24 1.16 -17.64
CA LYS A 12 2.08 1.63 -16.55
C LYS A 12 1.92 0.74 -15.32
N VAL A 13 2.93 0.75 -14.44
CA VAL A 13 2.93 -0.02 -13.19
C VAL A 13 2.98 0.92 -12.00
N ALA A 14 2.01 0.75 -11.10
CA ALA A 14 1.90 1.51 -9.86
C ALA A 14 2.12 0.61 -8.65
N VAL A 15 2.93 1.05 -7.70
CA VAL A 15 3.08 0.43 -6.39
C VAL A 15 2.34 1.28 -5.35
N VAL A 16 1.33 0.71 -4.70
CA VAL A 16 0.55 1.40 -3.65
C VAL A 16 0.87 0.77 -2.30
N THR A 17 1.49 1.55 -1.41
CA THR A 17 1.85 1.07 -0.08
C THR A 17 0.74 1.34 0.93
N GLY A 18 0.65 0.46 1.94
CA GLY A 18 -0.27 0.65 3.05
C GLY A 18 -0.98 -0.64 3.45
N ARG A 19 -2.02 -0.50 4.26
CA ARG A 19 -2.82 -1.64 4.70
C ARG A 19 -3.95 -1.90 3.72
N GLY A 20 -4.17 -3.17 3.40
CA GLY A 20 -5.27 -3.63 2.56
C GLY A 20 -6.65 -3.57 3.22
N ARG A 21 -6.93 -2.56 4.04
CA ARG A 21 -8.23 -2.42 4.68
C ARG A 21 -9.34 -2.18 3.66
N MET A 22 -10.49 -2.81 3.88
CA MET A 22 -11.68 -2.67 3.04
C MET A 22 -12.10 -1.20 2.87
N ARG A 23 -12.01 -0.40 3.95
CA ARG A 23 -12.28 1.05 3.92
C ARG A 23 -10.98 1.83 4.09
N SER A 24 -10.23 1.97 3.01
CA SER A 24 -8.95 2.69 3.05
C SER A 24 -8.73 3.53 1.80
N ILE A 25 -7.94 4.58 1.97
CA ILE A 25 -7.50 5.44 0.87
C ILE A 25 -6.66 4.63 -0.13
N GLY A 26 -5.75 3.78 0.37
CA GLY A 26 -4.88 2.94 -0.48
C GLY A 26 -5.67 2.01 -1.40
N ARG A 27 -6.73 1.35 -0.90
CA ARG A 27 -7.63 0.55 -1.73
C ARG A 27 -8.25 1.39 -2.85
N SER A 28 -8.82 2.55 -2.50
CA SER A 28 -9.46 3.42 -3.50
C SER A 28 -8.46 3.87 -4.56
N ILE A 29 -7.24 4.25 -4.17
CA ILE A 29 -6.18 4.63 -5.11
C ILE A 29 -5.82 3.45 -6.02
N ALA A 30 -5.60 2.25 -5.47
CA ALA A 30 -5.24 1.07 -6.24
C ALA A 30 -6.29 0.74 -7.32
N VAL A 31 -7.57 0.73 -6.94
CA VAL A 31 -8.68 0.44 -7.86
C VAL A 31 -8.83 1.53 -8.93
N GLU A 32 -8.70 2.81 -8.57
CA GLU A 32 -8.82 3.90 -9.56
C GLU A 32 -7.62 3.94 -10.52
N MET A 33 -6.40 3.64 -10.06
CA MET A 33 -5.24 3.50 -10.95
C MET A 33 -5.42 2.32 -11.91
N ALA A 34 -5.98 1.20 -11.44
CA ALA A 34 -6.29 0.08 -12.30
C ALA A 34 -7.37 0.42 -13.35
N ARG A 35 -8.44 1.12 -12.96
CA ARG A 35 -9.46 1.61 -13.90
C ARG A 35 -8.89 2.57 -14.94
N ALA A 36 -7.84 3.31 -14.59
CA ALA A 36 -7.12 4.19 -15.50
C ALA A 36 -6.12 3.46 -16.41
N GLY A 37 -5.97 2.12 -16.25
CA GLY A 37 -5.15 1.26 -17.12
C GLY A 37 -3.78 0.85 -16.56
N CYS A 38 -3.49 1.14 -15.28
CA CYS A 38 -2.26 0.69 -14.65
C CYS A 38 -2.37 -0.78 -14.20
N ASP A 39 -1.29 -1.53 -14.33
CA ASP A 39 -1.04 -2.69 -13.48
C ASP A 39 -0.70 -2.21 -12.06
N VAL A 40 -1.15 -2.89 -11.03
CA VAL A 40 -1.02 -2.39 -9.66
C VAL A 40 -0.43 -3.43 -8.70
N VAL A 41 0.62 -3.02 -8.00
CA VAL A 41 1.15 -3.74 -6.85
C VAL A 41 0.56 -3.13 -5.57
N VAL A 42 -0.04 -3.95 -4.74
CA VAL A 42 -0.54 -3.54 -3.42
C VAL A 42 0.30 -4.20 -2.34
N THR A 43 0.73 -3.42 -1.36
CA THR A 43 1.57 -3.94 -0.28
C THR A 43 1.09 -3.48 1.08
N GLY A 44 1.32 -4.30 2.07
CA GLY A 44 1.01 -4.06 3.47
C GLY A 44 1.77 -5.02 4.36
N THR A 45 1.72 -4.81 5.67
CA THR A 45 2.48 -5.62 6.65
C THR A 45 1.90 -7.02 6.92
N GLY A 46 0.77 -7.37 6.28
CA GLY A 46 0.09 -8.65 6.51
C GLY A 46 -0.60 -8.66 7.87
N ARG A 47 -1.89 -8.33 7.91
CA ARG A 47 -2.66 -8.44 9.15
C ARG A 47 -3.15 -9.87 9.35
N ALA A 48 -3.01 -10.40 10.55
CA ALA A 48 -3.62 -11.67 10.89
C ALA A 48 -5.16 -11.56 10.89
N PRO A 49 -5.90 -12.53 10.34
CA PRO A 49 -7.35 -12.46 10.18
C PRO A 49 -8.13 -12.20 11.49
N GLU A 50 -7.61 -12.69 12.62
CA GLU A 50 -8.19 -12.43 13.95
C GLU A 50 -8.22 -10.94 14.31
N ASN A 51 -7.31 -10.13 13.72
CA ASN A 51 -7.21 -8.70 13.95
C ASN A 51 -8.02 -7.85 12.95
N TYR A 52 -8.82 -8.50 12.09
CA TYR A 52 -9.71 -7.77 11.18
C TYR A 52 -10.90 -7.20 11.93
N PRO A 53 -11.39 -6.00 11.55
CA PRO A 53 -12.68 -5.50 12.03
C PRO A 53 -13.84 -6.45 11.66
N ASP A 54 -14.92 -6.38 12.42
CA ASP A 54 -16.07 -7.28 12.24
C ASP A 54 -16.72 -7.16 10.85
N ASP A 55 -16.73 -5.96 10.27
CA ASP A 55 -17.24 -5.73 8.91
C ASP A 55 -16.35 -6.40 7.85
N GLU A 56 -15.03 -6.41 8.03
CA GLU A 56 -14.11 -7.12 7.15
C GLU A 56 -14.24 -8.64 7.29
N LYS A 57 -14.39 -9.15 8.54
CA LYS A 57 -14.64 -10.58 8.79
C LYS A 57 -15.94 -11.05 8.16
N THR A 58 -17.01 -10.27 8.32
CA THR A 58 -18.33 -10.58 7.77
C THR A 58 -18.32 -10.59 6.23
N ALA A 59 -17.55 -9.68 5.63
CA ALA A 59 -17.39 -9.60 4.18
C ALA A 59 -16.43 -10.66 3.60
N GLY A 60 -15.75 -11.44 4.44
CA GLY A 60 -14.71 -12.36 4.00
C GLY A 60 -13.48 -11.66 3.43
N TRP A 61 -13.21 -10.42 3.87
CA TRP A 61 -12.10 -9.61 3.39
C TRP A 61 -10.75 -10.22 3.76
N ARG A 62 -9.78 -10.21 2.84
CA ARG A 62 -8.47 -10.84 2.98
C ARG A 62 -7.32 -9.85 2.79
N ASP A 63 -7.45 -8.65 3.38
CA ASP A 63 -6.43 -7.60 3.37
C ASP A 63 -5.99 -7.21 1.94
N ILE A 64 -4.68 -7.27 1.65
CA ILE A 64 -4.12 -6.88 0.34
C ILE A 64 -4.56 -7.81 -0.80
N GLU A 65 -4.84 -9.07 -0.52
CA GLU A 65 -5.33 -10.01 -1.53
C GLU A 65 -6.69 -9.59 -2.08
N SER A 66 -7.61 -9.15 -1.22
CA SER A 66 -8.91 -8.65 -1.68
C SER A 66 -8.79 -7.37 -2.51
N VAL A 67 -7.83 -6.51 -2.21
CA VAL A 67 -7.55 -5.33 -3.05
C VAL A 67 -6.99 -5.74 -4.42
N ALA A 68 -6.09 -6.73 -4.44
CA ALA A 68 -5.55 -7.26 -5.70
C ALA A 68 -6.65 -7.87 -6.58
N GLU A 69 -7.58 -8.62 -6.00
CA GLU A 69 -8.75 -9.17 -6.73
C GLU A 69 -9.64 -8.06 -7.32
N GLU A 70 -9.85 -6.96 -6.60
CA GLU A 70 -10.59 -5.81 -7.16
C GLU A 70 -9.84 -5.13 -8.31
N VAL A 71 -8.51 -5.07 -8.26
CA VAL A 71 -7.68 -4.60 -9.38
C VAL A 71 -7.84 -5.53 -10.59
N GLU A 72 -7.71 -6.84 -10.40
CA GLU A 72 -7.87 -7.84 -11.45
C GLU A 72 -9.26 -7.80 -12.10
N ALA A 73 -10.31 -7.52 -11.31
CA ALA A 73 -11.66 -7.34 -11.80
C ALA A 73 -11.82 -6.17 -12.79
N THR A 74 -10.87 -5.24 -12.84
CA THR A 74 -10.83 -4.16 -13.85
C THR A 74 -10.19 -4.60 -15.16
N GLY A 75 -9.59 -5.79 -15.23
CA GLY A 75 -8.86 -6.31 -16.39
C GLY A 75 -7.35 -6.04 -16.37
N GLN A 76 -6.82 -5.43 -15.29
CA GLN A 76 -5.40 -5.16 -15.11
C GLN A 76 -4.72 -6.28 -14.32
N ARG A 77 -3.38 -6.35 -14.39
CA ARG A 77 -2.60 -7.27 -13.56
C ARG A 77 -2.47 -6.71 -12.15
N ALA A 78 -2.53 -7.58 -11.15
CA ALA A 78 -2.30 -7.23 -9.76
C ALA A 78 -1.21 -8.11 -9.13
N LEU A 79 -0.53 -7.57 -8.13
CA LEU A 79 0.39 -8.31 -7.27
C LEU A 79 0.21 -7.85 -5.83
N ALA A 80 -0.13 -8.78 -4.94
CA ALA A 80 -0.18 -8.52 -3.50
C ALA A 80 1.11 -9.00 -2.85
N VAL A 81 1.82 -8.11 -2.15
CA VAL A 81 3.10 -8.44 -1.49
C VAL A 81 3.10 -7.96 -0.05
N VAL A 82 3.36 -8.88 0.88
CA VAL A 82 3.60 -8.50 2.28
C VAL A 82 4.96 -7.82 2.39
N SER A 83 4.97 -6.57 2.83
CA SER A 83 6.20 -5.79 3.01
C SER A 83 6.02 -4.73 4.09
N ASP A 84 7.07 -4.50 4.87
CA ASP A 84 7.16 -3.42 5.84
C ASP A 84 8.01 -2.28 5.25
N VAL A 85 7.38 -1.16 4.97
CA VAL A 85 8.07 0.03 4.40
C VAL A 85 9.13 0.60 5.33
N SER A 86 9.08 0.29 6.63
CA SER A 86 10.06 0.77 7.61
C SER A 86 11.31 -0.11 7.72
N ASP A 87 11.34 -1.24 7.02
CA ASP A 87 12.47 -2.18 6.99
C ASP A 87 13.16 -2.14 5.61
N PRO A 88 14.43 -1.69 5.52
CA PRO A 88 15.17 -1.63 4.27
C PRO A 88 15.23 -2.97 3.51
N ALA A 89 15.46 -4.08 4.22
CA ALA A 89 15.55 -5.39 3.58
C ALA A 89 14.21 -5.84 2.99
N SER A 90 13.10 -5.52 3.68
CA SER A 90 11.76 -5.79 3.17
C SER A 90 11.43 -4.99 1.91
N VAL A 91 11.84 -3.71 1.86
CA VAL A 91 11.63 -2.85 0.68
C VAL A 91 12.52 -3.28 -0.49
N GLU A 92 13.77 -3.67 -0.23
CA GLU A 92 14.67 -4.20 -1.26
C GLU A 92 14.10 -5.48 -1.88
N ALA A 93 13.62 -6.41 -1.06
CA ALA A 93 12.98 -7.64 -1.53
C ALA A 93 11.70 -7.36 -2.34
N LEU A 94 10.87 -6.41 -1.89
CA LEU A 94 9.70 -5.95 -2.63
C LEU A 94 10.09 -5.42 -4.01
N THR A 95 11.12 -4.57 -4.07
CA THR A 95 11.61 -3.98 -5.33
C THR A 95 12.06 -5.05 -6.30
N ALA A 96 12.86 -6.02 -5.84
CA ALA A 96 13.32 -7.14 -6.66
C ALA A 96 12.14 -7.96 -7.21
N GLN A 97 11.15 -8.27 -6.39
CA GLN A 97 9.97 -9.01 -6.80
C GLN A 97 9.13 -8.26 -7.85
N VAL A 98 8.88 -6.97 -7.61
CA VAL A 98 8.09 -6.13 -8.53
C VAL A 98 8.78 -5.98 -9.88
N LEU A 99 10.09 -5.69 -9.88
CA LEU A 99 10.86 -5.57 -11.12
C LEU A 99 10.99 -6.91 -11.86
N GLY A 100 11.09 -8.03 -11.13
CA GLY A 100 11.07 -9.37 -11.73
C GLY A 100 9.75 -9.70 -12.42
N GLU A 101 8.62 -9.28 -11.84
CA GLU A 101 7.28 -9.58 -12.36
C GLU A 101 6.83 -8.63 -13.48
N PHE A 102 7.10 -7.33 -13.35
CA PHE A 102 6.59 -6.30 -14.26
C PHE A 102 7.67 -5.66 -15.13
N GLY A 103 8.95 -5.78 -14.77
CA GLY A 103 10.08 -5.20 -15.50
C GLY A 103 10.20 -3.67 -15.37
N ARG A 104 9.25 -3.02 -14.72
CA ARG A 104 9.20 -1.55 -14.54
C ARG A 104 8.35 -1.13 -13.36
N VAL A 105 8.57 0.08 -12.90
CA VAL A 105 7.67 0.82 -12.01
C VAL A 105 7.60 2.26 -12.52
N ASP A 106 6.40 2.80 -12.65
CA ASP A 106 6.17 4.17 -13.14
C ASP A 106 5.69 5.09 -12.02
N PHE A 107 4.99 4.53 -11.03
CA PHE A 107 4.41 5.29 -9.93
C PHE A 107 4.61 4.58 -8.60
N ILE A 108 4.96 5.36 -7.57
CA ILE A 108 4.96 4.92 -6.18
C ILE A 108 3.98 5.80 -5.43
N VAL A 109 3.00 5.17 -4.80
CA VAL A 109 2.04 5.85 -3.92
C VAL A 109 2.41 5.54 -2.48
N ASN A 110 3.10 6.46 -1.83
CA ASN A 110 3.48 6.38 -0.43
C ASN A 110 2.28 6.67 0.47
N ASN A 111 1.36 5.70 0.55
CA ASN A 111 0.15 5.78 1.36
C ASN A 111 0.29 5.09 2.72
N ALA A 112 1.32 4.26 2.92
CA ALA A 112 1.56 3.61 4.19
C ALA A 112 1.76 4.63 5.31
N GLY A 113 1.11 4.37 6.45
CA GLY A 113 1.24 5.21 7.64
C GLY A 113 1.08 4.37 8.90
N ALA A 114 1.73 4.79 9.98
CA ALA A 114 1.59 4.16 11.27
C ALA A 114 0.13 4.14 11.71
N ALA A 115 -0.29 3.01 12.30
CA ALA A 115 -1.63 2.94 12.86
C ALA A 115 -1.78 3.94 14.00
N ARG A 116 -2.99 4.50 14.14
CA ARG A 116 -3.35 5.28 15.33
C ARG A 116 -3.11 4.44 16.59
N GLY A 117 -2.45 5.03 17.57
CA GLY A 117 -2.08 4.33 18.77
C GLY A 117 -1.67 5.28 19.91
N PRO A 118 -0.71 4.86 20.73
CA PRO A 118 -0.22 5.62 21.89
C PRO A 118 0.37 6.99 21.58
N ASP A 119 0.64 7.30 20.30
CA ASP A 119 1.13 8.58 19.81
C ASP A 119 0.13 9.75 19.96
N ARG A 120 -1.14 9.45 20.35
CA ARG A 120 -2.18 10.46 20.49
C ARG A 120 -2.33 10.97 21.92
N VAL A 121 -1.26 11.52 22.44
CA VAL A 121 -1.16 12.12 23.76
C VAL A 121 -0.51 13.52 23.65
N PRO A 122 -0.61 14.36 24.70
CA PRO A 122 0.18 15.59 24.72
C PRO A 122 1.67 15.31 24.49
N VAL A 123 2.36 16.18 23.78
CA VAL A 123 3.77 15.94 23.39
C VAL A 123 4.71 15.68 24.58
N VAL A 124 4.39 16.25 25.73
CA VAL A 124 5.18 16.06 26.96
C VAL A 124 5.03 14.67 27.58
N ASP A 125 3.97 13.95 27.20
CA ASP A 125 3.66 12.60 27.68
C ASP A 125 3.96 11.53 26.61
N LEU A 126 4.40 11.93 25.41
CA LEU A 126 4.68 11.04 24.31
C LEU A 126 5.96 10.25 24.54
N ALA A 127 5.86 8.93 24.59
CA ALA A 127 7.05 8.09 24.68
C ALA A 127 7.91 8.19 23.40
N ILE A 128 9.23 8.23 23.58
CA ILE A 128 10.18 8.34 22.45
C ILE A 128 10.00 7.19 21.46
N ASP A 129 9.76 5.99 21.94
CA ASP A 129 9.58 4.80 21.09
C ASP A 129 8.31 4.91 20.23
N ASP A 130 7.22 5.45 20.76
CA ASP A 130 5.98 5.68 19.99
C ASP A 130 6.20 6.77 18.92
N TRP A 131 6.90 7.84 19.27
CA TRP A 131 7.36 8.84 18.31
C TRP A 131 8.19 8.22 17.19
N MET A 132 9.25 7.48 17.55
CA MET A 132 10.14 6.85 16.58
C MET A 132 9.46 5.86 15.68
N LYS A 133 8.44 5.14 16.18
CA LYS A 133 7.63 4.24 15.36
C LYS A 133 6.89 4.98 14.24
N VAL A 134 6.29 6.11 14.56
CA VAL A 134 5.61 6.96 13.57
C VAL A 134 6.60 7.49 12.54
N ILE A 135 7.76 7.98 12.97
CA ILE A 135 8.82 8.49 12.08
C ILE A 135 9.33 7.39 11.14
N ARG A 136 9.57 6.18 11.66
CA ARG A 136 10.06 5.06 10.82
C ARG A 136 9.08 4.70 9.72
N VAL A 137 7.79 4.61 10.02
CA VAL A 137 6.80 4.25 9.02
C VAL A 137 6.54 5.40 8.04
N ASN A 138 6.24 6.60 8.57
CA ASN A 138 5.70 7.68 7.74
C ASN A 138 6.79 8.45 6.98
N LEU A 139 7.95 8.64 7.57
CA LEU A 139 9.06 9.40 6.98
C LEU A 139 10.11 8.49 6.37
N THR A 140 10.71 7.60 7.19
CA THR A 140 11.75 6.69 6.70
C THR A 140 11.20 5.72 5.65
N GLY A 141 9.97 5.21 5.84
CA GLY A 141 9.32 4.34 4.86
C GLY A 141 9.13 5.02 3.51
N THR A 142 8.70 6.27 3.48
CA THR A 142 8.60 7.06 2.24
C THR A 142 9.96 7.24 1.57
N PHE A 143 11.01 7.51 2.36
CA PHE A 143 12.38 7.59 1.86
C PHE A 143 12.84 6.26 1.25
N LEU A 144 12.67 5.14 1.97
CA LEU A 144 13.11 3.82 1.51
C LEU A 144 12.43 3.40 0.21
N MET A 145 11.11 3.58 0.12
CA MET A 145 10.37 3.32 -1.12
C MET A 145 10.90 4.16 -2.28
N SER A 146 11.14 5.44 -2.06
CA SER A 146 11.68 6.32 -3.11
C SER A 146 13.13 5.99 -3.47
N HIS A 147 13.93 5.52 -2.50
CA HIS A 147 15.33 5.17 -2.70
C HIS A 147 15.50 3.88 -3.52
N PHE A 148 14.74 2.83 -3.20
CA PHE A 148 14.90 1.53 -3.86
C PHE A 148 14.20 1.43 -5.22
N PHE A 149 13.16 2.22 -5.45
CA PHE A 149 12.42 2.23 -6.72
C PHE A 149 12.81 3.38 -7.66
N GLY A 150 13.61 4.36 -7.18
CA GLY A 150 14.02 5.58 -7.91
C GLY A 150 15.10 5.43 -8.97
#